data_387589fcaaa73f304271c53dc88789cf
#
_entry.id   387589fcaaa73f304271c53dc88789cf
#
_cell.length_a   1.000
_cell.length_b   1.000
_cell.length_c   1.000
_cell.angle_alpha   90.00
_cell.angle_beta   90.00
_cell.angle_gamma   90.00
#
_symmetry.space_group_name_H-M   'P 1'
#
loop_
_entity.id
_entity.type
_entity.pdbx_description
1 polymer ?
#
loop_
_entity_poly.entity_id
_entity_poly.type
_entity_poly.pdbx_seq_one_letter_code
_entity_poly.pdbx_strand_id
1 'polypeptide(L)'
;AVRADDREAIALAAALLAASASVLLWWLSEAAGRSDLRAYLFVQFLPMLLVPAALLMRLRPRFAAAAPDMAWWGVLLGYTLAKGLELADHAVFDQLGLVSGHTLKHLAAAGAALWLLAAARISCGSPR
;
A
#
# COMPACT_ATOMS: atom_id res chain seq x y z
N ALA A 1 3.22 -21.81 -24.74
CA ALA A 1 4.07 -20.69 -24.31
C ALA A 1 3.22 -19.73 -23.48
N VAL A 2 3.66 -19.41 -22.25
CA VAL A 2 3.01 -18.46 -21.35
C VAL A 2 3.12 -17.07 -21.99
N ARG A 3 2.00 -16.35 -22.12
CA ARG A 3 1.99 -14.98 -22.66
C ARG A 3 2.79 -14.03 -21.75
N ALA A 4 3.28 -12.92 -22.29
CA ALA A 4 4.02 -11.92 -21.50
C ALA A 4 3.19 -11.41 -20.31
N ASP A 5 1.88 -11.16 -20.55
CA ASP A 5 0.94 -10.70 -19.53
C ASP A 5 0.74 -11.74 -18.41
N ASP A 6 0.74 -13.04 -18.74
CA ASP A 6 0.65 -14.11 -17.74
C ASP A 6 1.91 -14.16 -16.86
N ARG A 7 3.10 -13.90 -17.43
CA ARG A 7 4.35 -13.86 -16.67
C ARG A 7 4.38 -12.71 -15.66
N GLU A 8 3.91 -11.53 -16.08
CA GLU A 8 3.82 -10.36 -15.19
C GLU A 8 2.80 -10.61 -14.07
N ALA A 9 1.63 -11.20 -14.39
CA ALA A 9 0.64 -11.56 -13.38
C ALA A 9 1.16 -12.62 -12.40
N ILE A 10 1.87 -13.64 -12.86
CA ILE A 10 2.50 -14.66 -12.03
C ILE A 10 3.58 -14.03 -11.14
N ALA A 11 4.42 -13.14 -11.71
CA ALA A 11 5.46 -12.44 -10.93
C ALA A 11 4.85 -11.56 -9.83
N LEU A 12 3.76 -10.83 -10.12
CA LEU A 12 3.04 -10.05 -9.14
C LEU A 12 2.43 -10.92 -8.04
N ALA A 13 1.76 -12.02 -8.42
CA ALA A 13 1.18 -12.97 -7.47
C ALA A 13 2.26 -13.59 -6.58
N ALA A 14 3.41 -13.98 -7.14
CA ALA A 14 4.54 -14.51 -6.39
C ALA A 14 5.12 -13.46 -5.43
N ALA A 15 5.24 -12.20 -5.85
CA ALA A 15 5.70 -11.10 -4.99
C ALA A 15 4.74 -10.84 -3.83
N LEU A 16 3.42 -10.85 -4.08
CA LEU A 16 2.41 -10.70 -3.03
C LEU A 16 2.42 -11.88 -2.04
N LEU A 17 2.58 -13.10 -2.52
CA LEU A 17 2.71 -14.29 -1.67
C LEU A 17 3.98 -14.23 -0.82
N ALA A 18 5.11 -13.84 -1.42
CA ALA A 18 6.37 -13.67 -0.70
C ALA A 18 6.27 -12.56 0.38
N ALA A 19 5.61 -11.44 0.06
CA ALA A 19 5.34 -10.38 1.01
C ALA A 19 4.47 -10.86 2.17
N SER A 20 3.39 -11.59 1.88
CA SER A 20 2.52 -12.18 2.91
C SER A 20 3.26 -13.20 3.78
N ALA A 21 4.07 -14.07 3.16
CA ALA A 21 4.89 -15.04 3.89
C ALA A 21 5.91 -14.35 4.81
N SER A 22 6.52 -13.24 4.37
CA SER A 22 7.48 -12.49 5.19
C SER A 22 6.84 -11.88 6.44
N VAL A 23 5.59 -11.41 6.33
CA VAL A 23 4.81 -10.91 7.48
C VAL A 23 4.48 -12.04 8.45
N LEU A 24 4.08 -13.22 7.95
CA LEU A 24 3.83 -14.41 8.78
C LEU A 24 5.10 -14.88 9.49
N LEU A 25 6.22 -14.92 8.78
CA LEU A 25 7.52 -15.30 9.36
C LEU A 25 7.94 -14.31 10.46
N TRP A 26 7.75 -13.02 10.24
CA TRP A 26 7.97 -12.02 11.29
C TRP A 26 7.09 -12.31 12.51
N TRP A 27 5.79 -12.50 12.33
CA TRP A 27 4.87 -12.79 13.42
C TRP A 27 5.25 -14.05 14.21
N LEU A 28 5.66 -15.13 13.51
CA LEU A 28 6.15 -16.34 14.13
C LEU A 28 7.46 -16.12 14.89
N SER A 29 8.37 -15.30 14.38
CA SER A 29 9.62 -14.96 15.06
C SER A 29 9.38 -14.15 16.32
N GLU A 30 8.40 -13.25 16.30
CA GLU A 30 7.95 -12.49 17.47
C GLU A 30 7.40 -13.43 18.55
N ALA A 31 6.51 -14.35 18.16
CA ALA A 31 5.95 -15.36 19.06
C ALA A 31 7.01 -16.29 19.66
N ALA A 32 8.13 -16.49 18.95
CA ALA A 32 9.28 -17.28 19.42
C ALA A 32 10.30 -16.46 20.24
N GLY A 33 10.00 -15.19 20.55
CA GLY A 33 10.88 -14.30 21.31
C GLY A 33 12.11 -13.80 20.53
N ARG A 34 12.10 -13.95 19.20
CA ARG A 34 13.13 -13.45 18.29
C ARG A 34 12.51 -12.41 17.38
N SER A 35 12.49 -11.15 17.81
CA SER A 35 11.92 -10.06 17.03
C SER A 35 12.86 -9.66 15.89
N ASP A 36 12.59 -10.14 14.67
CA ASP A 36 13.27 -9.68 13.46
C ASP A 36 12.29 -8.88 12.58
N LEU A 37 12.31 -7.57 12.76
CA LEU A 37 11.47 -6.61 12.03
C LEU A 37 11.93 -6.34 10.60
N ARG A 38 13.09 -6.83 10.17
CA ARG A 38 13.71 -6.46 8.88
C ARG A 38 12.82 -6.77 7.69
N ALA A 39 12.29 -7.99 7.62
CA ALA A 39 11.42 -8.41 6.53
C ALA A 39 10.11 -7.61 6.50
N TYR A 40 9.52 -7.37 7.67
CA TYR A 40 8.33 -6.55 7.82
C TYR A 40 8.56 -5.10 7.36
N LEU A 41 9.63 -4.46 7.84
CA LEU A 41 9.98 -3.08 7.46
C LEU A 41 10.23 -2.98 5.95
N PHE A 42 10.93 -3.96 5.38
CA PHE A 42 11.19 -3.98 3.95
C PHE A 42 9.90 -4.01 3.13
N VAL A 43 8.98 -4.93 3.44
CA VAL A 43 7.69 -5.05 2.75
C VAL A 43 6.84 -3.79 2.93
N GLN A 44 6.91 -3.16 4.10
CA GLN A 44 6.12 -2.00 4.43
C GLN A 44 6.62 -0.72 3.76
N PHE A 45 7.93 -0.49 3.74
CA PHE A 45 8.51 0.75 3.24
C PHE A 45 8.92 0.72 1.78
N LEU A 46 9.17 -0.48 1.22
CA LEU A 46 9.56 -0.61 -0.18
C LEU A 46 8.55 0.02 -1.15
N PRO A 47 7.23 -0.22 -1.04
CA PRO A 47 6.25 0.43 -1.91
C PRO A 47 6.23 1.95 -1.75
N MET A 48 6.46 2.46 -0.53
CA MET A 48 6.52 3.91 -0.27
C MET A 48 7.68 4.59 -1.00
N LEU A 49 8.75 3.87 -1.27
CA LEU A 49 9.91 4.38 -2.02
C LEU A 49 9.74 4.13 -3.53
N LEU A 50 9.28 2.94 -3.90
CA LEU A 50 9.18 2.55 -5.32
C LEU A 50 8.07 3.31 -6.06
N VAL A 51 6.91 3.53 -5.43
CA VAL A 51 5.79 4.21 -6.11
C VAL A 51 6.15 5.66 -6.47
N PRO A 52 6.63 6.52 -5.54
CA PRO A 52 7.03 7.87 -5.92
C PRO A 52 8.21 7.89 -6.89
N ALA A 53 9.18 6.98 -6.75
CA ALA A 53 10.29 6.87 -7.70
C ALA A 53 9.78 6.56 -9.11
N ALA A 54 8.86 5.60 -9.25
CA ALA A 54 8.25 5.23 -10.52
C ALA A 54 7.46 6.40 -11.13
N LEU A 55 6.71 7.16 -10.32
CA LEU A 55 5.96 8.33 -10.77
C LEU A 55 6.89 9.45 -11.25
N LEU A 56 7.96 9.75 -10.49
CA LEU A 56 8.95 10.76 -10.85
C LEU A 56 9.71 10.38 -12.13
N MET A 57 10.03 9.09 -12.30
CA MET A 57 10.66 8.55 -13.51
C MET A 57 9.66 8.38 -14.67
N ARG A 58 8.38 8.71 -14.47
CA ARG A 58 7.29 8.53 -15.44
C ARG A 58 7.17 7.08 -15.95
N LEU A 59 7.53 6.12 -15.13
CA LEU A 59 7.33 4.70 -15.42
C LEU A 59 5.85 4.38 -15.27
N ARG A 60 5.23 3.97 -16.39
CA ARG A 60 3.82 3.58 -16.38
C ARG A 60 3.72 2.06 -16.41
N PRO A 61 3.23 1.42 -15.35
CA PRO A 61 2.95 0.00 -15.40
C PRO A 61 1.83 -0.25 -16.41
N ARG A 62 1.97 -1.29 -17.22
CA ARG A 62 0.99 -1.65 -18.25
C ARG A 62 -0.41 -1.89 -17.69
N PHE A 63 -0.50 -2.40 -16.46
CA PHE A 63 -1.78 -2.68 -15.78
C PHE A 63 -2.42 -1.45 -15.12
N ALA A 64 -1.66 -0.42 -14.84
CA ALA A 64 -2.15 0.82 -14.21
C ALA A 64 -2.51 1.90 -15.24
N ALA A 65 -2.63 1.55 -16.50
CA ALA A 65 -2.96 2.49 -17.59
C ALA A 65 -4.33 3.19 -17.40
N ALA A 66 -5.19 2.65 -16.51
CA ALA A 66 -6.51 3.21 -16.23
C ALA A 66 -6.51 4.30 -15.15
N ALA A 67 -5.49 4.40 -14.30
CA ALA A 67 -5.45 5.38 -13.21
C ALA A 67 -4.48 6.52 -13.53
N PRO A 68 -4.91 7.79 -13.42
CA PRO A 68 -4.03 8.95 -13.63
C PRO A 68 -2.96 9.03 -12.53
N ASP A 69 -1.81 9.64 -12.85
CA ASP A 69 -0.70 9.81 -11.91
C ASP A 69 -1.13 10.47 -10.59
N MET A 70 -2.11 11.41 -10.67
CA MET A 70 -2.69 12.08 -9.51
C MET A 70 -3.37 11.12 -8.54
N ALA A 71 -3.95 10.02 -9.04
CA ALA A 71 -4.56 9.01 -8.19
C ALA A 71 -3.51 8.29 -7.33
N TRP A 72 -2.35 8.03 -7.89
CA TRP A 72 -1.23 7.40 -7.18
C TRP A 72 -0.62 8.32 -6.12
N TRP A 73 -0.53 9.62 -6.40
CA TRP A 73 -0.14 10.61 -5.40
C TRP A 73 -1.14 10.67 -4.24
N GLY A 74 -2.44 10.55 -4.55
CA GLY A 74 -3.50 10.46 -3.52
C GLY A 74 -3.34 9.21 -2.64
N VAL A 75 -3.00 8.05 -3.23
CA VAL A 75 -2.71 6.83 -2.47
C VAL A 75 -1.50 7.00 -1.56
N LEU A 76 -0.41 7.60 -2.07
CA LEU A 76 0.78 7.88 -1.26
C LEU A 76 0.48 8.81 -0.09
N LEU A 77 -0.30 9.86 -0.33
CA LEU A 77 -0.73 10.79 0.72
C LEU A 77 -1.56 10.07 1.78
N GLY A 78 -2.55 9.27 1.35
CA GLY A 78 -3.38 8.49 2.26
C GLY A 78 -2.58 7.49 3.09
N TYR A 79 -1.60 6.83 2.47
CA TYR A 79 -0.72 5.91 3.17
C TYR A 79 0.20 6.64 4.17
N THR A 80 0.77 7.78 3.79
CA THR A 80 1.60 8.60 4.68
C THR A 80 0.80 9.08 5.88
N LEU A 81 -0.45 9.53 5.64
CA LEU A 81 -1.37 9.92 6.70
C LEU A 81 -1.68 8.74 7.63
N ALA A 82 -1.99 7.57 7.07
CA ALA A 82 -2.24 6.36 7.87
C ALA A 82 -1.04 6.00 8.76
N LYS A 83 0.19 6.16 8.25
CA LYS A 83 1.41 5.94 9.04
C LYS A 83 1.61 6.99 10.13
N GLY A 84 1.33 8.24 9.84
CA GLY A 84 1.36 9.32 10.84
C GLY A 84 0.38 9.06 11.99
N LEU A 85 -0.84 8.64 11.67
CA LEU A 85 -1.86 8.28 12.65
C LEU A 85 -1.47 7.06 13.49
N GLU A 86 -0.80 6.07 12.88
CA GLU A 86 -0.26 4.91 13.61
C GLU A 86 0.82 5.32 14.61
N LEU A 87 1.74 6.19 14.22
CA LEU A 87 2.79 6.69 15.11
C LEU A 87 2.23 7.57 16.24
N ALA A 88 1.15 8.28 15.97
CA ALA A 88 0.48 9.17 16.92
C ALA A 88 -0.66 8.48 17.70
N ASP A 89 -0.77 7.15 17.66
CA ASP A 89 -1.93 6.40 18.18
C ASP A 89 -2.31 6.79 19.61
N HIS A 90 -1.35 6.80 20.54
CA HIS A 90 -1.58 7.19 21.93
C HIS A 90 -2.00 8.65 22.07
N ALA A 91 -1.32 9.57 21.39
CA ALA A 91 -1.64 10.99 21.45
C ALA A 91 -3.04 11.30 20.91
N VAL A 92 -3.44 10.60 19.85
CA VAL A 92 -4.79 10.71 19.26
C VAL A 92 -5.84 10.19 20.25
N PHE A 93 -5.59 9.04 20.85
CA PHE A 93 -6.52 8.45 21.81
C PHE A 93 -6.65 9.31 23.07
N ASP A 94 -5.56 9.85 23.60
CA ASP A 94 -5.55 10.74 24.78
C ASP A 94 -6.35 12.03 24.54
N GLN A 95 -6.36 12.54 23.30
CA GLN A 95 -7.09 13.76 22.95
C GLN A 95 -8.57 13.51 22.62
N LEU A 96 -8.87 12.42 21.93
CA LEU A 96 -10.23 12.14 21.44
C LEU A 96 -11.04 11.26 22.40
N GLY A 97 -10.39 10.42 23.20
CA GLY A 97 -11.00 9.56 24.22
C GLY A 97 -11.86 8.41 23.67
N LEU A 98 -12.24 8.43 22.40
CA LEU A 98 -13.17 7.48 21.78
C LEU A 98 -12.57 6.73 20.59
N VAL A 99 -11.63 7.34 19.87
CA VAL A 99 -11.06 6.80 18.62
C VAL A 99 -9.54 6.86 18.71
N SER A 100 -8.91 5.72 18.43
CA SER A 100 -7.45 5.63 18.38
C SER A 100 -6.90 5.97 17.00
N GLY A 101 -5.63 6.37 16.94
CA GLY A 101 -4.91 6.56 15.70
C GLY A 101 -4.90 5.29 14.85
N HIS A 102 -4.90 4.11 15.51
CA HIS A 102 -5.01 2.82 14.84
C HIS A 102 -6.32 2.67 14.05
N THR A 103 -7.44 3.09 14.61
CA THR A 103 -8.73 3.08 13.91
C THR A 103 -8.72 4.07 12.74
N LEU A 104 -8.21 5.28 12.96
CA LEU A 104 -8.14 6.32 11.93
C LEU A 104 -7.23 5.92 10.77
N LYS A 105 -6.12 5.20 11.01
CA LYS A 105 -5.25 4.71 9.94
C LYS A 105 -5.98 3.78 8.98
N HIS A 106 -6.87 2.90 9.49
CA HIS A 106 -7.65 2.01 8.64
C HIS A 106 -8.67 2.78 7.79
N LEU A 107 -9.28 3.83 8.35
CA LEU A 107 -10.17 4.71 7.59
C LEU A 107 -9.40 5.47 6.50
N ALA A 108 -8.21 5.98 6.80
CA ALA A 108 -7.35 6.66 5.83
C ALA A 108 -6.92 5.72 4.70
N ALA A 109 -6.53 4.48 5.03
CA ALA A 109 -6.16 3.47 4.05
C ALA A 109 -7.36 3.06 3.16
N ALA A 110 -8.54 2.87 3.75
CA ALA A 110 -9.75 2.57 3.01
C ALA A 110 -10.15 3.72 2.08
N GLY A 111 -10.05 4.97 2.55
CA GLY A 111 -10.28 6.16 1.74
C GLY A 111 -9.34 6.26 0.55
N ALA A 112 -8.05 5.97 0.73
CA ALA A 112 -7.06 5.95 -0.34
C ALA A 112 -7.38 4.87 -1.40
N ALA A 113 -7.81 3.68 -0.96
CA ALA A 113 -8.21 2.61 -1.86
C ALA A 113 -9.47 2.97 -2.67
N LEU A 114 -10.48 3.56 -2.01
CA LEU A 114 -11.70 4.04 -2.68
C LEU A 114 -11.39 5.16 -3.67
N TRP A 115 -10.48 6.09 -3.33
CA TRP A 115 -10.02 7.12 -4.23
C TRP A 115 -9.41 6.54 -5.52
N LEU A 116 -8.52 5.56 -5.39
CA LEU A 116 -7.89 4.91 -6.54
C LEU A 116 -8.93 4.21 -7.43
N LEU A 117 -9.88 3.49 -6.82
CA LEU A 117 -10.96 2.82 -7.54
C LEU A 117 -11.86 3.81 -8.29
N ALA A 118 -12.22 4.92 -7.64
CA ALA A 118 -13.03 5.96 -8.25
C ALA A 118 -12.29 6.60 -9.45
N ALA A 119 -11.03 6.94 -9.29
CA ALA A 119 -10.21 7.52 -10.34
C ALA A 119 -10.04 6.57 -11.54
N ALA A 120 -9.85 5.27 -11.28
CA ALA A 120 -9.76 4.26 -12.33
C ALA A 120 -11.08 4.11 -13.12
N ARG A 121 -12.22 4.12 -12.42
CA ARG A 121 -13.56 4.04 -13.05
C ARG A 121 -13.84 5.24 -13.97
N ILE A 122 -13.50 6.45 -13.52
CA ILE A 122 -13.70 7.68 -14.31
C ILE A 122 -12.86 7.61 -15.58
N SER A 123 -11.62 7.13 -15.49
CA SER A 123 -10.71 7.01 -16.64
C SER A 123 -11.17 5.96 -17.66
N CYS A 124 -11.83 4.89 -17.23
CA CYS A 124 -12.36 3.86 -18.11
C CYS A 124 -13.72 4.23 -18.73
N GLY A 125 -14.49 5.11 -18.10
CA GLY A 125 -15.84 5.50 -18.56
C GLY A 125 -15.90 6.70 -19.48
N SER A 126 -14.78 7.40 -19.75
CA SER A 126 -14.76 8.52 -20.69
C SER A 126 -14.62 8.00 -22.13
N PRO A 127 -15.65 8.10 -22.98
CA PRO A 127 -15.52 7.79 -24.41
C PRO A 127 -14.52 8.78 -25.03
N ARG A 128 -13.58 8.24 -25.78
CA ARG A 128 -12.66 9.03 -26.62
C ARG A 128 -13.36 9.54 -27.85
#